data_36055741fd0796a8f9cddb9c4b4120fa
#
_entry.id   36055741fd0796a8f9cddb9c4b4120fa
#
_cell.length_a   1.000
_cell.length_b   1.000
_cell.length_c   1.000
_cell.angle_alpha   90.00
_cell.angle_beta   90.00
_cell.angle_gamma   90.00
#
_symmetry.space_group_name_H-M   'P 1'
#
loop_
_entity.id
_entity.type
_entity.pdbx_description
1 polymer ?
#
loop_
_entity_poly.entity_id
_entity_poly.type
_entity_poly.pdbx_seq_one_letter_code
_entity_poly.pdbx_strand_id
1 'polypeptide(L)'
;MQMDGEEKPVEFKIKNKPKIERDNFNCPFCNIHSHQVWGDVCEQASTDSSGWHSMPEFRGAICSRCEEVSIWKGNELIYPDSSNMPLPNEDLEADIKLDYNEATSIVEKSPRAAAALLRLAIQKLCKQLWRKRRKP
;
A
#
# COMPACT_ATOMS: atom_id res chain seq x y z
N MET A 1 8.95 46.82 -5.44
CA MET A 1 7.79 45.90 -5.35
C MET A 1 8.31 44.48 -5.44
N GLN A 2 8.60 43.90 -4.30
CA GLN A 2 9.00 42.48 -4.20
C GLN A 2 7.72 41.70 -3.87
N MET A 3 7.34 40.79 -4.77
CA MET A 3 6.26 39.85 -4.55
C MET A 3 6.91 38.51 -4.13
N ASP A 4 7.17 38.37 -2.84
CA ASP A 4 7.60 37.09 -2.24
C ASP A 4 6.34 36.27 -2.03
N GLY A 5 5.94 35.60 -3.10
CA GLY A 5 4.92 34.54 -3.05
C GLY A 5 5.57 33.22 -2.73
N GLU A 6 5.85 32.96 -1.46
CA GLU A 6 6.28 31.67 -0.95
C GLU A 6 5.06 30.74 -0.94
N GLU A 7 4.87 30.03 -2.06
CA GLU A 7 3.87 29.00 -2.20
C GLU A 7 4.26 27.81 -1.31
N LYS A 8 3.65 27.75 -0.12
CA LYS A 8 3.84 26.60 0.79
C LYS A 8 3.35 25.33 0.10
N PRO A 9 4.16 24.26 0.07
CA PRO A 9 3.72 22.99 -0.50
C PRO A 9 2.46 22.51 0.22
N VAL A 10 1.43 22.18 -0.56
CA VAL A 10 0.18 21.60 -0.04
C VAL A 10 0.50 20.22 0.51
N GLU A 11 0.61 20.09 1.81
CA GLU A 11 0.81 18.82 2.50
C GLU A 11 -0.51 18.03 2.45
N PHE A 12 -0.61 17.08 1.53
CA PHE A 12 -1.70 16.11 1.50
C PHE A 12 -1.62 15.20 2.73
N LYS A 13 -2.27 15.58 3.80
CA LYS A 13 -2.45 14.71 4.97
C LYS A 13 -3.44 13.60 4.63
N ILE A 14 -2.92 12.43 4.31
CA ILE A 14 -3.74 11.21 4.24
C ILE A 14 -4.27 10.93 5.64
N LYS A 15 -5.54 11.29 5.89
CA LYS A 15 -6.17 11.25 7.23
C LYS A 15 -6.26 9.85 7.85
N ASN A 16 -6.14 8.79 7.06
CA ASN A 16 -6.41 7.41 7.48
C ASN A 16 -5.23 6.45 7.22
N LYS A 17 -3.99 6.95 7.38
CA LYS A 17 -2.81 6.08 7.31
C LYS A 17 -2.93 4.95 8.34
N PRO A 18 -2.56 3.72 7.96
CA PRO A 18 -2.38 2.63 8.89
C PRO A 18 -1.43 3.06 10.02
N LYS A 19 -1.81 2.77 11.25
CA LYS A 19 -1.00 3.05 12.43
C LYS A 19 -1.25 1.96 13.45
N ILE A 20 -0.18 1.49 14.10
CA ILE A 20 -0.28 0.48 15.16
C ILE A 20 -1.27 0.90 16.24
N GLU A 21 -2.00 -0.07 16.79
CA GLU A 21 -3.01 0.09 17.86
C GLU A 21 -4.21 0.99 17.54
N ARG A 22 -4.35 1.43 16.31
CA ARG A 22 -5.62 2.00 15.85
C ARG A 22 -6.61 0.91 15.51
N ASP A 23 -7.81 1.03 16.03
CA ASP A 23 -8.89 0.08 15.73
C ASP A 23 -9.48 0.26 14.32
N ASN A 24 -9.26 1.41 13.69
CA ASN A 24 -9.80 1.72 12.38
C ASN A 24 -8.78 2.45 11.50
N PHE A 25 -8.45 1.86 10.36
CA PHE A 25 -7.64 2.48 9.31
C PHE A 25 -7.93 1.85 7.94
N ASN A 26 -7.36 2.43 6.88
CA ASN A 26 -7.48 1.85 5.55
C ASN A 26 -6.65 0.56 5.50
N CYS A 27 -7.31 -0.56 5.29
CA CYS A 27 -6.64 -1.86 5.21
C CYS A 27 -5.58 -1.86 4.11
N PRO A 28 -4.35 -2.34 4.38
CA PRO A 28 -3.29 -2.38 3.38
C PRO A 28 -3.56 -3.37 2.24
N PHE A 29 -4.53 -4.27 2.38
CA PHE A 29 -4.90 -5.24 1.34
C PHE A 29 -6.05 -4.73 0.47
N CYS A 30 -7.19 -4.38 1.08
CA CYS A 30 -8.39 -3.99 0.33
C CYS A 30 -8.58 -2.47 0.21
N ASN A 31 -7.72 -1.67 0.85
CA ASN A 31 -7.74 -0.21 0.89
C ASN A 31 -9.06 0.43 1.40
N ILE A 32 -9.94 -0.38 2.00
CA ILE A 32 -11.20 0.08 2.59
C ILE A 32 -10.95 0.47 4.05
N HIS A 33 -11.54 1.58 4.47
CA HIS A 33 -11.54 1.97 5.89
C HIS A 33 -12.39 0.98 6.68
N SER A 34 -11.76 0.22 7.57
CA SER A 34 -12.38 -0.89 8.28
C SER A 34 -11.81 -1.06 9.67
N HIS A 35 -12.59 -1.70 10.52
CA HIS A 35 -12.11 -2.11 11.84
C HIS A 35 -11.03 -3.18 11.72
N GLN A 36 -10.03 -3.09 12.58
CA GLN A 36 -8.90 -4.01 12.65
C GLN A 36 -8.88 -4.68 14.02
N VAL A 37 -8.77 -5.98 14.03
CA VAL A 37 -8.63 -6.77 15.26
C VAL A 37 -7.16 -7.08 15.47
N TRP A 38 -6.58 -6.53 16.53
CA TRP A 38 -5.18 -6.72 16.88
C TRP A 38 -4.94 -7.99 17.69
N GLY A 39 -3.86 -8.70 17.38
CA GLY A 39 -3.44 -9.92 18.06
C GLY A 39 -1.91 -10.02 18.14
N ASP A 40 -1.45 -10.94 18.98
CA ASP A 40 -0.05 -11.26 19.10
C ASP A 40 0.40 -12.21 18.00
N VAL A 41 1.60 -12.00 17.49
CA VAL A 41 2.26 -12.95 16.60
C VAL A 41 3.04 -13.94 17.46
N CYS A 42 2.84 -15.22 17.21
CA CYS A 42 3.50 -16.30 17.95
C CYS A 42 4.32 -17.19 17.03
N GLU A 43 5.45 -17.67 17.52
CA GLU A 43 6.24 -18.72 16.89
C GLU A 43 6.07 -20.05 17.63
N GLN A 44 6.19 -21.15 16.91
CA GLN A 44 6.25 -22.49 17.51
C GLN A 44 7.71 -22.91 17.63
N ALA A 45 8.18 -23.17 18.84
CA ALA A 45 9.53 -23.70 19.05
C ALA A 45 9.67 -25.09 18.41
N SER A 46 10.67 -25.25 17.55
CA SER A 46 10.82 -26.39 16.64
C SER A 46 11.30 -27.70 17.29
N THR A 47 11.59 -27.74 18.58
CA THR A 47 12.33 -28.86 19.17
C THR A 47 11.84 -29.31 20.49
N ASP A 48 10.77 -29.63 20.85
CA ASP A 48 10.52 -30.39 22.12
C ASP A 48 9.60 -29.79 23.16
N SER A 49 9.06 -28.67 22.94
CA SER A 49 8.04 -28.16 23.85
C SER A 49 6.82 -27.71 23.06
N SER A 50 5.71 -28.26 23.41
CA SER A 50 4.36 -27.93 22.97
C SER A 50 3.94 -26.49 23.31
N GLY A 51 4.81 -25.51 23.08
CA GLY A 51 4.58 -24.12 23.45
C GLY A 51 4.62 -23.18 22.24
N TRP A 52 3.59 -22.34 22.14
CA TRP A 52 3.61 -21.14 21.34
C TRP A 52 4.27 -20.01 22.12
N HIS A 53 5.29 -19.39 21.54
CA HIS A 53 5.96 -18.24 22.14
C HIS A 53 5.51 -16.97 21.44
N SER A 54 5.02 -16.00 22.22
CA SER A 54 4.68 -14.70 21.68
C SER A 54 5.95 -13.95 21.25
N MET A 55 5.88 -13.31 20.09
CA MET A 55 6.92 -12.43 19.56
C MET A 55 6.53 -10.98 19.84
N PRO A 56 6.94 -10.38 20.97
CA PRO A 56 6.44 -9.08 21.42
C PRO A 56 6.81 -7.92 20.50
N GLU A 57 7.79 -8.11 19.63
CA GLU A 57 8.18 -7.12 18.63
C GLU A 57 7.18 -7.01 17.48
N PHE A 58 6.35 -8.06 17.28
CA PHE A 58 5.42 -8.17 16.17
C PHE A 58 3.97 -8.16 16.64
N ARG A 59 3.13 -7.48 15.87
CA ARG A 59 1.68 -7.48 16.07
C ARG A 59 0.99 -7.81 14.75
N GLY A 60 -0.09 -8.58 14.82
CA GLY A 60 -0.97 -8.86 13.71
C GLY A 60 -2.23 -8.01 13.79
N ALA A 61 -2.71 -7.51 12.65
CA ALA A 61 -4.02 -6.87 12.55
C ALA A 61 -4.85 -7.54 11.47
N ILE A 62 -6.02 -8.04 11.85
CA ILE A 62 -6.98 -8.69 10.97
C ILE A 62 -8.01 -7.68 10.53
N CYS A 63 -8.16 -7.50 9.24
CA CYS A 63 -9.18 -6.63 8.67
C CYS A 63 -10.57 -7.27 8.78
N SER A 64 -11.54 -6.59 9.37
CA SER A 64 -12.92 -7.08 9.48
C SER A 64 -13.65 -7.18 8.13
N ARG A 65 -13.09 -6.60 7.06
CA ARG A 65 -13.70 -6.58 5.73
C ARG A 65 -13.21 -7.67 4.80
N CYS A 66 -11.89 -7.85 4.68
CA CYS A 66 -11.29 -8.84 3.79
C CYS A 66 -10.67 -10.02 4.53
N GLU A 67 -10.65 -9.99 5.87
CA GLU A 67 -10.11 -11.02 6.74
C GLU A 67 -8.60 -11.29 6.58
N GLU A 68 -7.92 -10.49 5.78
CA GLU A 68 -6.47 -10.57 5.61
C GLU A 68 -5.72 -10.02 6.82
N VAL A 69 -4.55 -10.61 7.10
CA VAL A 69 -3.72 -10.29 8.25
C VAL A 69 -2.54 -9.44 7.83
N SER A 70 -2.43 -8.24 8.38
CA SER A 70 -1.23 -7.41 8.25
C SER A 70 -0.31 -7.60 9.45
N ILE A 71 1.02 -7.60 9.21
CA ILE A 71 2.03 -7.80 10.24
C ILE A 71 2.84 -6.52 10.42
N TRP A 72 3.05 -6.18 11.68
CA TRP A 72 3.69 -4.95 12.12
C TRP A 72 4.86 -5.25 13.04
N LYS A 73 5.96 -4.48 12.90
CA LYS A 73 7.07 -4.45 13.86
C LYS A 73 7.19 -3.04 14.43
N GLY A 74 6.89 -2.88 15.70
CA GLY A 74 6.73 -1.55 16.28
C GLY A 74 5.68 -0.74 15.51
N ASN A 75 6.03 0.42 14.97
CA ASN A 75 5.14 1.28 14.18
C ASN A 75 5.25 1.05 12.66
N GLU A 76 6.03 0.08 12.23
CA GLU A 76 6.30 -0.20 10.83
C GLU A 76 5.45 -1.37 10.32
N LEU A 77 4.77 -1.18 9.19
CA LEU A 77 4.07 -2.25 8.49
C LEU A 77 5.10 -3.12 7.74
N ILE A 78 5.21 -4.39 8.13
CA ILE A 78 6.14 -5.35 7.53
C ILE A 78 5.45 -6.14 6.41
N TYR A 79 4.18 -6.48 6.60
CA TYR A 79 3.41 -7.24 5.61
C TYR A 79 1.94 -6.79 5.61
N PRO A 80 1.36 -6.60 4.42
CA PRO A 80 1.99 -6.70 3.11
C PRO A 80 3.01 -5.57 2.87
N ASP A 81 3.91 -5.76 1.89
CA ASP A 81 4.78 -4.68 1.38
C ASP A 81 3.89 -3.72 0.56
N SER A 82 3.05 -2.97 1.26
CA SER A 82 2.06 -2.09 0.64
C SER A 82 2.56 -0.66 0.67
N SER A 83 2.72 -0.11 -0.51
CA SER A 83 2.70 1.34 -0.66
C SER A 83 1.28 1.84 -0.33
N ASN A 84 1.17 3.02 0.31
CA ASN A 84 -0.13 3.70 0.53
C ASN A 84 -0.77 4.19 -0.80
N MET A 85 -0.47 3.54 -1.91
CA MET A 85 -0.98 3.87 -3.23
C MET A 85 -2.33 3.21 -3.47
N PRO A 86 -3.24 3.88 -4.17
CA PRO A 86 -4.52 3.28 -4.56
C PRO A 86 -4.32 2.00 -5.37
N LEU A 87 -5.28 1.07 -5.28
CA LEU A 87 -5.29 -0.09 -6.16
C LEU A 87 -5.48 0.34 -7.62
N PRO A 88 -4.87 -0.36 -8.59
CA PRO A 88 -5.07 -0.06 -10.01
C PRO A 88 -6.53 -0.34 -10.39
N ASN A 89 -7.06 0.47 -11.31
CA ASN A 89 -8.40 0.26 -11.83
C ASN A 89 -8.51 -1.11 -12.51
N GLU A 90 -9.62 -1.81 -12.28
CA GLU A 90 -9.87 -3.16 -12.82
C GLU A 90 -9.95 -3.19 -14.36
N ASP A 91 -10.33 -2.08 -14.99
CA ASP A 91 -10.45 -1.94 -16.44
C ASP A 91 -9.11 -1.70 -17.17
N LEU A 92 -8.01 -1.53 -16.44
CA LEU A 92 -6.69 -1.39 -17.05
C LEU A 92 -6.23 -2.70 -17.66
N GLU A 93 -5.55 -2.63 -18.80
CA GLU A 93 -4.88 -3.78 -19.42
C GLU A 93 -3.79 -4.36 -18.50
N ALA A 94 -3.56 -5.66 -18.61
CA ALA A 94 -2.69 -6.40 -17.69
C ALA A 94 -1.25 -5.84 -17.65
N ASP A 95 -0.70 -5.42 -18.78
CA ASP A 95 0.65 -4.85 -18.87
C ASP A 95 0.75 -3.47 -18.20
N ILE A 96 -0.32 -2.67 -18.22
CA ILE A 96 -0.39 -1.39 -17.50
C ILE A 96 -0.51 -1.63 -16.00
N LYS A 97 -1.30 -2.62 -15.59
CA LYS A 97 -1.40 -3.03 -14.19
C LYS A 97 -0.07 -3.52 -13.63
N LEU A 98 0.70 -4.27 -14.43
CA LEU A 98 2.03 -4.72 -14.02
C LEU A 98 2.97 -3.55 -13.74
N ASP A 99 3.09 -2.58 -14.65
CA ASP A 99 3.92 -1.40 -14.44
C ASP A 99 3.46 -0.59 -13.22
N TYR A 100 2.14 -0.46 -13.02
CA TYR A 100 1.57 0.24 -11.88
C TYR A 100 1.91 -0.47 -10.57
N ASN A 101 1.70 -1.79 -10.48
CA ASN A 101 1.97 -2.57 -9.27
C ASN A 101 3.46 -2.58 -8.94
N GLU A 102 4.34 -2.67 -9.95
CA GLU A 102 5.77 -2.56 -9.74
C GLU A 102 6.16 -1.17 -9.20
N ALA A 103 5.60 -0.11 -9.79
CA ALA A 103 5.83 1.25 -9.30
C ALA A 103 5.38 1.42 -7.85
N THR A 104 4.21 0.91 -7.49
CA THR A 104 3.69 1.02 -6.12
C THR A 104 4.52 0.23 -5.11
N SER A 105 5.07 -0.91 -5.50
CA SER A 105 5.93 -1.73 -4.61
C SER A 105 7.26 -1.08 -4.27
N ILE A 106 7.76 -0.18 -5.10
CA ILE A 106 9.06 0.47 -4.94
C ILE A 106 8.98 1.95 -4.57
N VAL A 107 7.79 2.56 -4.51
CA VAL A 107 7.63 4.01 -4.35
C VAL A 107 8.30 4.54 -3.07
N GLU A 108 8.21 3.81 -1.98
CA GLU A 108 8.84 4.20 -0.70
C GLU A 108 10.38 4.00 -0.74
N LYS A 109 10.86 3.01 -1.49
CA LYS A 109 12.29 2.67 -1.61
C LYS A 109 13.01 3.52 -2.67
N SER A 110 12.34 3.79 -3.79
CA SER A 110 12.91 4.55 -4.91
C SER A 110 11.84 5.36 -5.64
N PRO A 111 11.49 6.56 -5.15
CA PRO A 111 10.46 7.40 -5.77
C PRO A 111 10.75 7.74 -7.23
N ARG A 112 12.03 7.89 -7.61
CA ARG A 112 12.44 8.18 -8.99
C ARG A 112 12.15 7.01 -9.93
N ALA A 113 12.47 5.79 -9.51
CA ALA A 113 12.17 4.59 -10.29
C ALA A 113 10.66 4.36 -10.40
N ALA A 114 9.91 4.53 -9.32
CA ALA A 114 8.46 4.48 -9.33
C ALA A 114 7.85 5.50 -10.31
N ALA A 115 8.34 6.74 -10.31
CA ALA A 115 7.88 7.77 -11.24
C ALA A 115 8.16 7.40 -12.71
N ALA A 116 9.28 6.74 -13.01
CA ALA A 116 9.59 6.27 -14.36
C ALA A 116 8.61 5.18 -14.82
N LEU A 117 8.30 4.20 -13.96
CA LEU A 117 7.31 3.15 -14.23
C LEU A 117 5.90 3.71 -14.40
N LEU A 118 5.47 4.65 -13.54
CA LEU A 118 4.17 5.30 -13.69
C LEU A 118 4.07 6.09 -14.99
N ARG A 119 5.16 6.75 -15.43
CA ARG A 119 5.22 7.41 -16.73
C ARG A 119 5.05 6.41 -17.88
N LEU A 120 5.68 5.24 -17.79
CA LEU A 120 5.53 4.16 -18.76
C LEU A 120 4.08 3.66 -18.81
N ALA A 121 3.45 3.42 -17.65
CA ALA A 121 2.06 3.02 -17.54
C ALA A 121 1.12 4.05 -18.21
N ILE A 122 1.33 5.35 -17.97
CA ILE A 122 0.55 6.43 -18.61
C ILE A 122 0.76 6.43 -20.12
N GLN A 123 1.98 6.26 -20.62
CA GLN A 123 2.24 6.19 -22.06
C GLN A 123 1.52 5.02 -22.73
N LYS A 124 1.50 3.85 -22.09
CA LYS A 124 0.75 2.68 -22.57
C LYS A 124 -0.75 2.96 -22.60
N LEU A 125 -1.27 3.54 -21.52
CA LEU A 125 -2.68 3.93 -21.42
C LEU A 125 -3.09 4.91 -22.54
N CYS A 126 -2.31 5.95 -22.77
CA CYS A 126 -2.55 6.90 -23.86
C CYS A 126 -2.59 6.21 -25.23
N LYS A 127 -1.66 5.30 -25.51
CA LYS A 127 -1.64 4.51 -26.75
C LYS A 127 -2.87 3.62 -26.90
N GLN A 128 -3.32 3.00 -25.81
CA GLN A 128 -4.52 2.17 -25.78
C GLN A 128 -5.78 2.99 -26.11
N LEU A 129 -5.95 4.13 -25.45
CA LEU A 129 -7.09 5.03 -25.69
C LEU A 129 -7.10 5.58 -27.12
N TRP A 130 -5.94 5.91 -27.66
CA TRP A 130 -5.81 6.37 -29.05
C TRP A 130 -6.20 5.28 -30.05
N ARG A 131 -5.83 4.02 -29.83
CA ARG A 131 -6.24 2.88 -30.66
C ARG A 131 -7.75 2.64 -30.63
N LYS A 132 -8.37 2.75 -29.43
CA LYS A 132 -9.82 2.57 -29.27
C LYS A 132 -10.62 3.66 -30.02
N ARG A 133 -10.13 4.90 -30.05
CA ARG A 133 -10.79 6.01 -30.79
C ARG A 133 -10.76 5.86 -32.30
N ARG A 134 -9.82 5.09 -32.85
CA ARG A 134 -9.63 4.93 -34.29
C ARG A 134 -10.33 3.71 -34.91
N LYS A 135 -11.00 2.90 -34.10
CA LYS A 135 -11.85 1.83 -34.65
C LYS A 135 -13.20 2.44 -35.07
N PRO A 136 -13.57 2.34 -36.38
CA PRO A 136 -14.84 2.80 -36.89
C PRO A 136 -16.00 2.02 -36.26
#